data_23fcbcb664bba437dbcda361b611edcd
#
_entry.id   23fcbcb664bba437dbcda361b611edcd
#
_cell.length_a   1.000
_cell.length_b   1.000
_cell.length_c   1.000
_cell.angle_alpha   90.00
_cell.angle_beta   90.00
_cell.angle_gamma   90.00
#
_symmetry.space_group_name_H-M   'P 1'
#
loop_
_entity.id
_entity.type
_entity.pdbx_description
1 polymer ?
#
loop_
_entity_poly.entity_id
_entity_poly.type
_entity_poly.pdbx_seq_one_letter_code
_entity_poly.pdbx_strand_id
1 'polypeptide(L)'
;MHTSLMRSSVSLYHRHPFPAEIISHCVCLYFRFALSFRRCRRNVSVRGVSLSYETVREGCLKFGQTYANGLRRKSPRPGDRWHLDEVFIKINGRIHYLWRAVDQDGDVLDILIQSKRDRKAAKKFFRKLLKGLQYVPQVIITDQLRSYSAAKTAMLPSVEHHQQSIRTTAQRIRISQ
;
A
#
# COMPACT_ATOMS: atom_id res chain seq x y z
N MET A 1 -10.03 -42.04 -14.46
CA MET A 1 -11.22 -41.31 -14.01
C MET A 1 -10.79 -40.35 -12.92
N HIS A 2 -10.46 -39.12 -13.28
CA HIS A 2 -10.18 -38.02 -12.34
C HIS A 2 -11.26 -36.96 -12.51
N THR A 3 -12.27 -37.05 -11.66
CA THR A 3 -13.33 -36.03 -11.58
C THR A 3 -12.77 -34.90 -10.72
N SER A 4 -12.27 -33.86 -11.39
CA SER A 4 -11.86 -32.61 -10.76
C SER A 4 -13.12 -31.92 -10.23
N LEU A 5 -13.24 -31.83 -8.91
CA LEU A 5 -14.22 -31.03 -8.20
C LEU A 5 -13.93 -29.55 -8.48
N MET A 6 -14.57 -29.00 -9.50
CA MET A 6 -14.70 -27.55 -9.66
C MET A 6 -15.59 -27.05 -8.52
N ARG A 7 -14.95 -26.58 -7.44
CA ARG A 7 -15.62 -25.70 -6.48
C ARG A 7 -16.03 -24.45 -7.25
N SER A 8 -17.30 -24.27 -7.48
CA SER A 8 -17.89 -23.04 -8.01
C SER A 8 -17.66 -21.92 -7.01
N SER A 9 -16.54 -21.22 -7.15
CA SER A 9 -16.34 -19.95 -6.45
C SER A 9 -17.40 -19.00 -6.99
N VAL A 10 -18.39 -18.67 -6.16
CA VAL A 10 -19.35 -17.59 -6.47
C VAL A 10 -18.50 -16.40 -6.89
N SER A 11 -18.67 -15.95 -8.14
CA SER A 11 -17.89 -14.85 -8.68
C SER A 11 -18.02 -13.66 -7.75
N LEU A 12 -16.91 -13.07 -7.34
CA LEU A 12 -16.84 -11.85 -6.52
C LEU A 12 -17.75 -10.73 -7.08
N TYR A 13 -18.02 -10.78 -8.38
CA TYR A 13 -18.77 -9.81 -9.18
C TYR A 13 -20.21 -10.23 -9.49
N HIS A 14 -20.71 -11.27 -8.83
CA HIS A 14 -22.10 -11.71 -9.02
C HIS A 14 -23.07 -10.54 -8.83
N ARG A 15 -24.01 -10.37 -9.74
CA ARG A 15 -24.97 -9.26 -9.82
C ARG A 15 -24.37 -7.87 -10.01
N HIS A 16 -23.14 -7.76 -10.54
CA HIS A 16 -22.59 -6.48 -10.94
C HIS A 16 -22.91 -6.20 -12.42
N PRO A 17 -23.30 -4.96 -12.79
CA PRO A 17 -23.71 -4.63 -14.15
C PRO A 17 -22.57 -4.64 -15.17
N PHE A 18 -21.30 -4.69 -14.69
CA PHE A 18 -20.12 -4.66 -15.54
C PHE A 18 -19.27 -5.91 -15.36
N PRO A 19 -18.56 -6.38 -16.43
CA PRO A 19 -17.64 -7.50 -16.36
C PRO A 19 -16.54 -7.31 -15.31
N ALA A 20 -16.06 -8.42 -14.74
CA ALA A 20 -15.02 -8.45 -13.72
C ALA A 20 -13.74 -7.73 -14.16
N GLU A 21 -13.39 -7.85 -15.43
CA GLU A 21 -12.19 -7.25 -16.03
C GLU A 21 -12.25 -5.72 -16.01
N ILE A 22 -13.41 -5.15 -16.28
CA ILE A 22 -13.63 -3.70 -16.25
C ILE A 22 -13.52 -3.16 -14.83
N ILE A 23 -14.16 -3.84 -13.87
CA ILE A 23 -14.13 -3.47 -12.46
C ILE A 23 -12.69 -3.57 -11.94
N SER A 24 -12.01 -4.69 -12.19
CA SER A 24 -10.63 -4.91 -11.74
C SER A 24 -9.68 -3.89 -12.33
N HIS A 25 -9.86 -3.52 -13.59
CA HIS A 25 -9.06 -2.50 -14.24
C HIS A 25 -9.26 -1.12 -13.59
N CYS A 26 -10.50 -0.71 -13.30
CA CYS A 26 -10.77 0.55 -12.61
C CYS A 26 -10.15 0.58 -11.20
N VAL A 27 -10.28 -0.51 -10.45
CA VAL A 27 -9.67 -0.64 -9.11
C VAL A 27 -8.15 -0.54 -9.20
N CYS A 28 -7.54 -1.22 -10.17
CA CYS A 28 -6.10 -1.15 -10.43
C CYS A 28 -5.65 0.28 -10.78
N LEU A 29 -6.36 0.96 -11.69
CA LEU A 29 -6.04 2.33 -12.07
C LEU A 29 -6.10 3.30 -10.88
N TYR A 30 -7.10 3.15 -10.03
CA TYR A 30 -7.27 4.00 -8.86
C TYR A 30 -6.17 3.78 -7.80
N PHE A 31 -5.94 2.53 -7.39
CA PHE A 31 -5.04 2.23 -6.28
C PHE A 31 -3.57 2.15 -6.68
N ARG A 32 -3.24 1.59 -7.84
CA ARG A 32 -1.85 1.43 -8.28
C ARG A 32 -1.28 2.73 -8.85
N PHE A 33 -2.05 3.47 -9.62
CA PHE A 33 -1.58 4.68 -10.30
C PHE A 33 -2.07 5.97 -9.63
N ALA A 34 -2.72 5.87 -8.49
CA ALA A 34 -3.28 6.99 -7.72
C ALA A 34 -4.11 7.96 -8.60
N LEU A 35 -4.84 7.43 -9.56
CA LEU A 35 -5.68 8.21 -10.44
C LEU A 35 -6.99 8.58 -9.73
N SER A 36 -7.52 9.79 -9.98
CA SER A 36 -8.86 10.12 -9.53
C SER A 36 -9.92 9.27 -10.25
N PHE A 37 -11.10 9.07 -9.64
CA PHE A 37 -12.20 8.33 -10.26
C PHE A 37 -12.59 8.89 -11.63
N ARG A 38 -12.52 10.22 -11.82
CA ARG A 38 -12.76 10.87 -13.12
C ARG A 38 -11.73 10.44 -14.17
N ARG A 39 -10.45 10.34 -13.80
CA ARG A 39 -9.39 9.87 -14.69
C ARG A 39 -9.54 8.38 -15.00
N CYS A 40 -9.86 7.56 -14.00
CA CYS A 40 -10.16 6.13 -14.22
C CYS A 40 -11.29 5.97 -15.23
N ARG A 41 -12.41 6.70 -15.08
CA ARG A 41 -13.52 6.70 -16.03
C ARG A 41 -13.08 7.06 -17.45
N ARG A 42 -12.30 8.14 -17.62
CA ARG A 42 -11.81 8.56 -18.95
C ARG A 42 -10.94 7.49 -19.60
N ASN A 43 -10.04 6.87 -18.87
CA ASN A 43 -9.17 5.81 -19.39
C ASN A 43 -9.96 4.59 -19.88
N VAL A 44 -11.04 4.25 -19.20
CA VAL A 44 -11.91 3.15 -19.60
C VAL A 44 -12.79 3.54 -20.79
N SER A 45 -13.25 4.81 -20.85
CA SER A 45 -14.06 5.33 -21.98
C SER A 45 -13.29 5.32 -23.30
N VAL A 46 -11.99 5.59 -23.30
CA VAL A 46 -11.12 5.50 -24.50
C VAL A 46 -11.12 4.08 -25.08
N ARG A 47 -11.41 3.07 -24.27
CA ARG A 47 -11.51 1.65 -24.69
C ARG A 47 -12.94 1.23 -25.04
N GLY A 48 -13.83 2.20 -25.26
CA GLY A 48 -15.21 1.95 -25.67
C GLY A 48 -16.17 1.57 -24.55
N VAL A 49 -15.76 1.64 -23.28
CA VAL A 49 -16.64 1.30 -22.15
C VAL A 49 -17.14 2.57 -21.46
N SER A 50 -18.44 2.80 -21.50
CA SER A 50 -19.07 3.94 -20.83
C SER A 50 -19.40 3.59 -19.37
N LEU A 51 -18.71 4.22 -18.43
CA LEU A 51 -18.96 4.09 -17.00
C LEU A 51 -19.36 5.44 -16.40
N SER A 52 -20.19 5.42 -15.35
CA SER A 52 -20.42 6.59 -14.54
C SER A 52 -19.28 6.79 -13.51
N TYR A 53 -19.14 8.00 -13.00
CA TYR A 53 -18.23 8.27 -11.89
C TYR A 53 -18.58 7.42 -10.66
N GLU A 54 -19.86 7.29 -10.33
CA GLU A 54 -20.33 6.51 -9.18
C GLU A 54 -20.03 5.03 -9.35
N THR A 55 -20.19 4.47 -10.54
CA THR A 55 -19.82 3.07 -10.81
C THR A 55 -18.36 2.78 -10.50
N VAL A 56 -17.44 3.68 -10.90
CA VAL A 56 -16.02 3.53 -10.60
C VAL A 56 -15.77 3.66 -9.10
N ARG A 57 -16.38 4.64 -8.45
CA ARG A 57 -16.26 4.88 -7.01
C ARG A 57 -16.75 3.68 -6.20
N GLU A 58 -17.95 3.18 -6.48
CA GLU A 58 -18.52 2.01 -5.81
C GLU A 58 -17.69 0.76 -6.03
N GLY A 59 -17.21 0.52 -7.25
CA GLY A 59 -16.31 -0.58 -7.56
C GLY A 59 -15.03 -0.52 -6.73
N CYS A 60 -14.40 0.66 -6.62
CA CYS A 60 -13.20 0.84 -5.81
C CYS A 60 -13.47 0.64 -4.31
N LEU A 61 -14.57 1.14 -3.78
CA LEU A 61 -14.93 0.97 -2.38
C LEU A 61 -15.27 -0.49 -2.04
N LYS A 62 -16.06 -1.14 -2.88
CA LYS A 62 -16.52 -2.51 -2.65
C LYS A 62 -15.40 -3.54 -2.81
N PHE A 63 -14.57 -3.41 -3.84
CA PHE A 63 -13.60 -4.44 -4.21
C PHE A 63 -12.16 -4.11 -3.80
N GLY A 64 -11.84 -2.86 -3.49
CA GLY A 64 -10.47 -2.43 -3.19
C GLY A 64 -9.83 -3.23 -2.05
N GLN A 65 -10.55 -3.47 -0.95
CA GLN A 65 -10.04 -4.27 0.17
C GLN A 65 -9.79 -5.73 -0.21
N THR A 66 -10.68 -6.32 -1.00
CA THR A 66 -10.52 -7.70 -1.46
C THR A 66 -9.30 -7.87 -2.36
N TYR A 67 -9.08 -6.91 -3.27
CA TYR A 67 -7.87 -6.88 -4.09
C TYR A 67 -6.61 -6.69 -3.26
N ALA A 68 -6.62 -5.76 -2.32
CA ALA A 68 -5.49 -5.53 -1.42
C ALA A 68 -5.13 -6.80 -0.63
N ASN A 69 -6.14 -7.51 -0.12
CA ASN A 69 -5.93 -8.78 0.58
C ASN A 69 -5.39 -9.88 -0.33
N GLY A 70 -5.87 -9.93 -1.58
CA GLY A 70 -5.38 -10.87 -2.60
C GLY A 70 -3.91 -10.62 -2.96
N LEU A 71 -3.52 -9.36 -3.13
CA LEU A 71 -2.15 -8.96 -3.42
C LEU A 71 -1.22 -9.28 -2.24
N ARG A 72 -1.63 -9.00 -1.00
CA ARG A 72 -0.85 -9.35 0.19
C ARG A 72 -0.54 -10.84 0.29
N ARG A 73 -1.49 -11.70 -0.07
CA ARG A 73 -1.29 -13.17 -0.06
C ARG A 73 -0.34 -13.66 -1.15
N LYS A 74 -0.19 -12.90 -2.22
CA LYS A 74 0.67 -13.21 -3.37
C LYS A 74 2.01 -12.48 -3.32
N SER A 75 2.22 -11.60 -2.32
CA SER A 75 3.49 -10.92 -2.18
C SER A 75 4.61 -11.93 -1.96
N PRO A 76 5.72 -11.82 -2.68
CA PRO A 76 6.90 -12.64 -2.43
C PRO A 76 7.37 -12.46 -0.98
N ARG A 77 8.26 -13.33 -0.52
CA ARG A 77 8.89 -13.14 0.79
C ARG A 77 9.62 -11.80 0.79
N PRO A 78 9.52 -11.02 1.89
CA PRO A 78 10.24 -9.75 1.97
C PRO A 78 11.73 -9.98 1.76
N GLY A 79 12.37 -9.11 1.01
CA GLY A 79 13.82 -9.14 0.88
C GLY A 79 14.52 -8.80 2.21
N ASP A 80 15.82 -9.07 2.28
CA ASP A 80 16.62 -8.91 3.50
C ASP A 80 17.01 -7.46 3.82
N ARG A 81 16.79 -6.54 2.89
CA ARG A 81 17.07 -5.12 3.06
C ARG A 81 15.78 -4.31 2.97
N TRP A 82 15.49 -3.57 4.04
CA TRP A 82 14.31 -2.72 4.10
C TRP A 82 14.69 -1.26 4.12
N HIS A 83 14.04 -0.48 3.27
CA HIS A 83 14.12 0.98 3.23
C HIS A 83 12.90 1.56 3.92
N LEU A 84 13.11 2.38 4.92
CA LEU A 84 12.06 3.04 5.67
C LEU A 84 12.16 4.55 5.47
N ASP A 85 11.04 5.14 5.08
CA ASP A 85 10.91 6.59 4.92
C ASP A 85 9.58 7.08 5.48
N GLU A 86 9.47 8.39 5.62
CA GLU A 86 8.21 9.04 5.91
C GLU A 86 7.93 10.19 4.95
N VAL A 87 6.69 10.26 4.51
CA VAL A 87 6.18 11.30 3.60
C VAL A 87 5.17 12.16 4.32
N PHE A 88 5.27 13.48 4.15
CA PHE A 88 4.27 14.41 4.65
C PHE A 88 3.03 14.37 3.77
N ILE A 89 1.88 14.12 4.35
CA ILE A 89 0.59 14.14 3.67
C ILE A 89 -0.36 15.11 4.36
N LYS A 90 -1.22 15.76 3.59
CA LYS A 90 -2.24 16.65 4.13
C LYS A 90 -3.61 16.01 3.95
N ILE A 91 -4.29 15.72 5.07
CA ILE A 91 -5.64 15.15 5.11
C ILE A 91 -6.55 16.15 5.83
N ASN A 92 -7.61 16.59 5.19
CA ASN A 92 -8.57 17.56 5.75
C ASN A 92 -7.89 18.79 6.38
N GLY A 93 -6.93 19.35 5.66
CA GLY A 93 -6.19 20.54 6.12
C GLY A 93 -5.10 20.28 7.17
N ARG A 94 -5.03 19.09 7.78
CA ARG A 94 -4.06 18.74 8.82
C ARG A 94 -2.90 17.92 8.27
N ILE A 95 -1.69 18.17 8.76
CA ILE A 95 -0.49 17.42 8.39
C ILE A 95 -0.49 16.07 9.10
N HIS A 96 -0.23 15.01 8.34
CA HIS A 96 0.02 13.66 8.82
C HIS A 96 1.32 13.14 8.21
N TYR A 97 1.82 12.07 8.77
CA TYR A 97 3.04 11.39 8.34
C TYR A 97 2.69 10.00 7.86
N LEU A 98 2.99 9.72 6.61
CA LEU A 98 2.88 8.40 6.02
C LEU A 98 4.23 7.71 6.21
N TRP A 99 4.30 6.79 7.14
CA TRP A 99 5.43 5.90 7.36
C TRP A 99 5.34 4.76 6.37
N ARG A 100 6.41 4.49 5.67
CA ARG A 100 6.45 3.47 4.62
C ARG A 100 7.69 2.61 4.76
N ALA A 101 7.54 1.30 4.54
CA ALA A 101 8.64 0.37 4.37
C ALA A 101 8.56 -0.26 2.99
N VAL A 102 9.66 -0.32 2.29
CA VAL A 102 9.83 -1.01 1.02
C VAL A 102 11.03 -1.94 1.12
N ASP A 103 11.02 -3.04 0.40
CA ASP A 103 12.18 -3.91 0.32
C ASP A 103 13.17 -3.44 -0.76
N GLN A 104 14.22 -4.23 -0.95
CA GLN A 104 15.27 -3.95 -1.94
C GLN A 104 14.76 -3.97 -3.39
N ASP A 105 13.66 -4.68 -3.67
CA ASP A 105 13.06 -4.80 -4.98
C ASP A 105 12.04 -3.68 -5.25
N GLY A 106 11.79 -2.83 -4.25
CA GLY A 106 10.87 -1.71 -4.30
C GLY A 106 9.42 -2.08 -3.95
N ASP A 107 9.19 -3.30 -3.49
CA ASP A 107 7.86 -3.73 -3.07
C ASP A 107 7.51 -3.10 -1.72
N VAL A 108 6.28 -2.55 -1.63
CA VAL A 108 5.79 -1.93 -0.39
C VAL A 108 5.42 -3.01 0.61
N LEU A 109 6.20 -3.09 1.68
CA LEU A 109 6.00 -4.06 2.76
C LEU A 109 4.83 -3.67 3.66
N ASP A 110 4.79 -2.42 4.11
CA ASP A 110 3.68 -1.88 4.90
C ASP A 110 3.70 -0.34 4.93
N ILE A 111 2.55 0.22 5.30
CA ILE A 111 2.38 1.66 5.50
C ILE A 111 1.61 1.94 6.79
N LEU A 112 1.88 3.08 7.42
CA LEU A 112 1.14 3.55 8.59
C LEU A 112 1.02 5.07 8.56
N ILE A 113 -0.21 5.60 8.64
CA ILE A 113 -0.45 7.03 8.76
C ILE A 113 -0.57 7.40 10.23
N GLN A 114 0.15 8.45 10.64
CA GLN A 114 0.13 8.96 12.01
C GLN A 114 0.16 10.49 12.02
N SER A 115 -0.38 11.08 13.09
CA SER A 115 -0.38 12.53 13.28
C SER A 115 0.95 13.07 13.81
N LYS A 116 1.83 12.20 14.33
CA LYS A 116 3.11 12.57 14.92
C LYS A 116 4.27 11.86 14.26
N ARG A 117 5.46 12.53 14.30
CA ARG A 117 6.74 12.04 13.81
C ARG A 117 7.72 11.91 14.98
N ASP A 118 7.39 11.03 15.92
CA ASP A 118 8.18 10.86 17.13
C ASP A 118 8.60 9.39 17.33
N ARG A 119 9.37 9.13 18.39
CA ARG A 119 9.85 7.78 18.74
C ARG A 119 8.69 6.79 18.99
N LYS A 120 7.56 7.27 19.53
CA LYS A 120 6.38 6.41 19.77
C LYS A 120 5.75 5.98 18.45
N ALA A 121 5.67 6.92 17.50
CA ALA A 121 5.17 6.66 16.15
C ALA A 121 6.06 5.66 15.42
N ALA A 122 7.39 5.83 15.45
CA ALA A 122 8.33 4.89 14.87
C ALA A 122 8.18 3.48 15.49
N LYS A 123 8.13 3.36 16.82
CA LYS A 123 7.91 2.07 17.50
C LYS A 123 6.59 1.41 17.08
N LYS A 124 5.52 2.19 16.94
CA LYS A 124 4.22 1.67 16.51
C LYS A 124 4.30 1.14 15.08
N PHE A 125 5.03 1.83 14.20
CA PHE A 125 5.25 1.38 12.84
C PHE A 125 6.05 0.08 12.78
N PHE A 126 7.18 -0.02 13.50
CA PHE A 126 7.96 -1.26 13.58
C PHE A 126 7.16 -2.43 14.11
N ARG A 127 6.37 -2.23 15.18
CA ARG A 127 5.50 -3.31 15.69
C ARG A 127 4.51 -3.82 14.66
N LYS A 128 3.88 -2.89 13.91
CA LYS A 128 2.94 -3.24 12.84
C LYS A 128 3.63 -4.04 11.75
N LEU A 129 4.78 -3.54 11.29
CA LEU A 129 5.58 -4.14 10.22
C LEU A 129 6.02 -5.57 10.58
N LEU A 130 6.65 -5.76 11.73
CA LEU A 130 7.12 -7.07 12.19
C LEU A 130 5.99 -8.06 12.43
N LYS A 131 4.88 -7.60 13.03
CA LYS A 131 3.71 -8.44 13.26
C LYS A 131 3.06 -8.87 11.94
N GLY A 132 3.04 -7.98 10.95
CA GLY A 132 2.43 -8.26 9.65
C GLY A 132 3.24 -9.21 8.79
N LEU A 133 4.56 -9.07 8.79
CA LEU A 133 5.47 -9.85 7.94
C LEU A 133 5.95 -11.14 8.61
N GLN A 134 6.00 -11.18 9.95
CA GLN A 134 6.60 -12.29 10.73
C GLN A 134 8.03 -12.64 10.25
N TYR A 135 8.75 -11.62 9.81
CA TYR A 135 10.08 -11.69 9.25
C TYR A 135 10.93 -10.52 9.75
N VAL A 136 12.21 -10.77 9.97
CA VAL A 136 13.19 -9.76 10.43
C VAL A 136 14.25 -9.62 9.33
N PRO A 137 14.48 -8.41 8.79
CA PRO A 137 15.49 -8.20 7.77
C PRO A 137 16.91 -8.30 8.36
N GLN A 138 17.89 -8.45 7.50
CA GLN A 138 19.30 -8.33 7.88
C GLN A 138 19.71 -6.87 8.02
N VAL A 139 19.22 -6.01 7.14
CA VAL A 139 19.61 -4.59 7.06
C VAL A 139 18.36 -3.70 7.01
N ILE A 140 18.38 -2.64 7.80
CA ILE A 140 17.41 -1.54 7.73
C ILE A 140 18.14 -0.27 7.29
N ILE A 141 17.61 0.37 6.25
CA ILE A 141 18.11 1.63 5.73
C ILE A 141 17.05 2.70 6.02
N THR A 142 17.41 3.75 6.71
CA THR A 142 16.50 4.86 7.02
C THR A 142 17.12 6.18 6.60
N ASP A 143 16.31 7.23 6.55
CA ASP A 143 16.81 8.59 6.56
C ASP A 143 17.49 8.92 7.90
N GLN A 144 18.01 10.13 8.03
CA GLN A 144 18.71 10.59 9.24
C GLN A 144 17.79 10.89 10.42
N LEU A 145 16.54 10.43 10.40
CA LEU A 145 15.60 10.69 11.47
C LEU A 145 15.97 9.92 12.77
N ARG A 146 16.29 10.67 13.82
CA ARG A 146 16.65 10.11 15.14
C ARG A 146 15.61 9.15 15.73
N SER A 147 14.34 9.33 15.39
CA SER A 147 13.24 8.45 15.84
C SER A 147 13.39 7.01 15.36
N TYR A 148 13.92 6.80 14.15
CA TYR A 148 14.17 5.45 13.62
C TYR A 148 15.29 4.74 14.40
N SER A 149 16.43 5.42 14.60
CA SER A 149 17.56 4.84 15.33
C SER A 149 17.15 4.41 16.74
N ALA A 150 16.46 5.28 17.48
CA ALA A 150 15.99 4.97 18.83
C ALA A 150 14.93 3.87 18.88
N ALA A 151 14.08 3.79 17.87
CA ALA A 151 13.07 2.73 17.78
C ALA A 151 13.70 1.39 17.36
N LYS A 152 14.62 1.39 16.39
CA LYS A 152 15.36 0.23 15.91
C LYS A 152 16.19 -0.41 17.03
N THR A 153 17.00 0.37 17.72
CA THR A 153 17.80 -0.14 18.84
C THR A 153 16.96 -0.82 19.92
N ALA A 154 15.76 -0.29 20.17
CA ALA A 154 14.86 -0.86 21.18
C ALA A 154 14.11 -2.13 20.73
N MET A 155 13.94 -2.35 19.42
CA MET A 155 13.08 -3.42 18.91
C MET A 155 13.84 -4.46 18.08
N LEU A 156 14.93 -4.07 17.44
CA LEU A 156 15.71 -4.88 16.52
C LEU A 156 17.21 -4.62 16.75
N PRO A 157 17.75 -4.92 17.95
CA PRO A 157 19.14 -4.64 18.28
C PRO A 157 20.14 -5.33 17.35
N SER A 158 19.85 -6.55 16.94
CA SER A 158 20.72 -7.39 16.10
C SER A 158 20.72 -7.05 14.62
N VAL A 159 19.76 -6.23 14.15
CA VAL A 159 19.64 -5.86 12.74
C VAL A 159 20.65 -4.77 12.42
N GLU A 160 21.33 -4.86 11.29
CA GLU A 160 22.23 -3.79 10.82
C GLU A 160 21.42 -2.54 10.45
N HIS A 161 21.95 -1.34 10.76
CA HIS A 161 21.25 -0.09 10.50
C HIS A 161 22.14 0.88 9.73
N HIS A 162 21.74 1.20 8.52
CA HIS A 162 22.37 2.21 7.70
C HIS A 162 21.51 3.47 7.67
N GLN A 163 22.16 4.61 7.93
CA GLN A 163 21.55 5.93 7.75
C GLN A 163 22.06 6.53 6.45
N GLN A 164 21.19 6.72 5.50
CA GLN A 164 21.49 7.34 4.23
C GLN A 164 20.66 8.60 4.06
N SER A 165 21.26 9.66 3.49
CA SER A 165 20.47 10.80 3.04
C SER A 165 19.66 10.39 1.82
N ILE A 166 18.47 9.88 2.05
CA ILE A 166 17.52 9.60 0.98
C ILE A 166 17.04 10.96 0.48
N ARG A 167 17.40 11.33 -0.75
CA ARG A 167 16.73 12.46 -1.43
C ARG A 167 15.28 12.04 -1.66
N THR A 168 14.48 12.23 -0.64
CA THR A 168 13.02 12.04 -0.75
C THR A 168 12.55 13.09 -1.74
N THR A 169 12.22 12.66 -2.94
CA THR A 169 11.37 13.46 -3.82
C THR A 169 10.05 13.63 -3.07
N ALA A 170 9.94 14.74 -2.36
CA ALA A 170 8.76 15.10 -1.59
C ALA A 170 7.58 15.31 -2.55
N GLN A 171 7.00 14.23 -3.02
CA GLN A 171 5.71 14.27 -3.68
C GLN A 171 4.68 14.64 -2.62
N ARG A 172 4.31 15.92 -2.59
CA ARG A 172 3.12 16.38 -1.88
C ARG A 172 1.89 15.69 -2.49
N ILE A 173 1.51 14.58 -1.92
CA ILE A 173 0.25 13.93 -2.26
C ILE A 173 -0.86 14.75 -1.59
N ARG A 174 -1.56 15.57 -2.37
CA ARG A 174 -2.81 16.20 -1.95
C ARG A 174 -3.93 15.19 -2.16
N ILE A 175 -4.44 14.64 -1.09
CA ILE A 175 -5.70 13.89 -1.12
C ILE A 175 -6.81 14.92 -0.89
N SER A 176 -7.44 15.38 -1.99
CA SER A 176 -8.69 16.13 -1.95
C SER A 176 -9.84 15.14 -2.10
N GLN A 177 -10.81 15.27 -1.21
CA GLN A 177 -12.10 14.55 -1.28
C GLN A 177 -12.91 15.00 -2.49
#